data_eaca0e085eced87359d4d7a845dc6ac0
#
_entry.id   eaca0e085eced87359d4d7a845dc6ac0
#
_cell.length_a   1.000
_cell.length_b   1.000
_cell.length_c   1.000
_cell.angle_alpha   90.00
_cell.angle_beta   90.00
_cell.angle_gamma   90.00
#
_symmetry.space_group_name_H-M   'P 1'
#
loop_
_entity.id
_entity.type
_entity.pdbx_description
1 polymer ?
#
loop_
_entity_poly.entity_id
_entity_poly.type
_entity_poly.pdbx_seq_one_letter_code
_entity_poly.pdbx_strand_id
1 'polypeptide(L)'
;MIWLARQGWLATGVDVSPTAVATATGRAEEAGLGDHARFEQYDLAATFPDGEFDLVTALFFQSTVDFPRSAVLQRAADAVASGGLLPIVEHASAAPWSWSQDAIFPTAEETLSSLNLDAHHWTRVFVGTPERLANGPNSQTAIVKDNVLALTRR
;
A
#
# COMPACT_ATOMS: atom_id res chain seq x y z
N MET A 1 9.67 2.33 -0.99
CA MET A 1 10.46 2.95 0.11
C MET A 1 11.78 3.51 -0.40
N ILE A 2 12.71 2.69 -0.92
CA ILE A 2 14.03 3.15 -1.44
C ILE A 2 13.92 4.28 -2.47
N TRP A 3 12.92 4.23 -3.36
CA TRP A 3 12.70 5.34 -4.30
C TRP A 3 12.32 6.65 -3.59
N LEU A 4 11.46 6.61 -2.59
CA LEU A 4 11.08 7.80 -1.78
C LEU A 4 12.30 8.36 -1.03
N ALA A 5 13.09 7.49 -0.40
CA ALA A 5 14.31 7.88 0.28
C ALA A 5 15.32 8.58 -0.66
N ARG A 6 15.45 8.12 -1.90
CA ARG A 6 16.24 8.80 -2.94
C ARG A 6 15.70 10.16 -3.34
N GLN A 7 14.42 10.44 -3.11
CA GLN A 7 13.81 11.76 -3.30
C GLN A 7 13.90 12.65 -2.04
N GLY A 8 14.62 12.21 -1.01
CA GLY A 8 14.83 12.94 0.22
C GLY A 8 13.76 12.75 1.30
N TRP A 9 12.85 11.80 1.13
CA TRP A 9 11.87 11.45 2.16
C TRP A 9 12.52 10.64 3.28
N LEU A 10 12.06 10.87 4.50
CA LEU A 10 12.24 9.94 5.61
C LEU A 10 11.13 8.89 5.52
N ALA A 11 11.50 7.67 5.20
CA ALA A 11 10.54 6.64 4.86
C ALA A 11 10.62 5.46 5.83
N THR A 12 9.49 5.09 6.44
CA THR A 12 9.36 3.89 7.28
C THR A 12 8.54 2.84 6.56
N GLY A 13 9.11 1.66 6.36
CA GLY A 13 8.43 0.48 5.84
C GLY A 13 8.15 -0.51 6.97
N VAL A 14 6.95 -1.10 6.98
CA VAL A 14 6.57 -2.08 8.00
C VAL A 14 6.11 -3.38 7.38
N ASP A 15 6.48 -4.49 8.00
CA ASP A 15 6.06 -5.84 7.59
C ASP A 15 6.00 -6.74 8.83
N VAL A 16 5.12 -7.72 8.81
CA VAL A 16 5.04 -8.74 9.88
C VAL A 16 6.18 -9.72 9.82
N SER A 17 6.78 -9.91 8.66
CA SER A 17 7.87 -10.88 8.42
C SER A 17 9.24 -10.28 8.79
N PRO A 18 9.93 -10.84 9.79
CA PRO A 18 11.29 -10.39 10.13
C PRO A 18 12.27 -10.58 8.97
N THR A 19 12.05 -11.60 8.12
CA THR A 19 12.87 -11.84 6.93
C THR A 19 12.67 -10.75 5.88
N ALA A 20 11.43 -10.30 5.66
CA ALA A 20 11.16 -9.20 4.75
C ALA A 20 11.80 -7.90 5.24
N VAL A 21 11.67 -7.60 6.53
CA VAL A 21 12.30 -6.44 7.19
C VAL A 21 13.83 -6.49 7.03
N ALA A 22 14.48 -7.60 7.38
CA ALA A 22 15.93 -7.74 7.26
C ALA A 22 16.41 -7.57 5.81
N THR A 23 15.69 -8.16 4.85
CA THR A 23 16.00 -8.04 3.40
C THR A 23 15.87 -6.59 2.92
N ALA A 24 14.82 -5.89 3.36
CA ALA A 24 14.57 -4.51 2.97
C ALA A 24 15.61 -3.56 3.59
N THR A 25 15.99 -3.79 4.86
CA THR A 25 17.05 -3.05 5.56
C THR A 25 18.39 -3.20 4.84
N GLY A 26 18.83 -4.42 4.53
CA GLY A 26 20.07 -4.66 3.80
C GLY A 26 20.10 -3.95 2.44
N ARG A 27 18.98 -3.96 1.70
CA ARG A 27 18.88 -3.23 0.42
C ARG A 27 18.97 -1.72 0.57
N ALA A 28 18.47 -1.15 1.67
CA ALA A 28 18.59 0.29 1.93
C ALA A 28 20.04 0.65 2.30
N GLU A 29 20.71 -0.18 3.10
CA GLU A 29 22.12 -0.02 3.45
C GLU A 29 23.03 -0.11 2.22
N GLU A 30 22.84 -1.14 1.38
CA GLU A 30 23.56 -1.30 0.10
C GLU A 30 23.36 -0.11 -0.84
N ALA A 31 22.20 0.54 -0.77
CA ALA A 31 21.90 1.74 -1.55
C ALA A 31 22.42 3.05 -0.90
N GLY A 32 23.03 2.98 0.29
CA GLY A 32 23.49 4.15 1.05
C GLY A 32 22.35 5.01 1.61
N LEU A 33 21.20 4.41 1.91
CA LEU A 33 19.97 5.10 2.32
C LEU A 33 19.49 4.71 3.72
N GLY A 34 20.34 4.06 4.54
CA GLY A 34 19.96 3.60 5.88
C GLY A 34 19.43 4.71 6.80
N ASP A 35 19.90 5.93 6.64
CA ASP A 35 19.43 7.09 7.41
C ASP A 35 18.06 7.63 6.95
N HIS A 36 17.63 7.29 5.72
CA HIS A 36 16.40 7.81 5.10
C HIS A 36 15.33 6.73 4.92
N ALA A 37 15.68 5.46 4.99
CA ALA A 37 14.75 4.34 4.84
C ALA A 37 14.91 3.37 6.01
N ARG A 38 13.94 3.35 6.90
CA ARG A 38 13.85 2.41 8.03
C ARG A 38 12.84 1.32 7.73
N PHE A 39 13.12 0.12 8.24
CA PHE A 39 12.18 -1.00 8.12
C PHE A 39 12.00 -1.64 9.50
N GLU A 40 10.76 -1.82 9.88
CA GLU A 40 10.39 -2.25 11.23
C GLU A 40 9.40 -3.42 11.16
N GLN A 41 9.52 -4.33 12.11
CA GLN A 41 8.57 -5.44 12.21
C GLN A 41 7.32 -4.99 12.96
N TYR A 42 6.17 -5.04 12.28
CA TYR A 42 4.86 -4.74 12.84
C TYR A 42 3.83 -5.81 12.48
N ASP A 43 3.08 -6.27 13.45
CA ASP A 43 1.79 -6.90 13.22
C ASP A 43 0.73 -5.81 13.15
N LEU A 44 0.39 -5.37 11.93
CA LEU A 44 -0.60 -4.32 11.72
C LEU A 44 -2.02 -4.73 12.14
N ALA A 45 -2.30 -6.01 12.39
CA ALA A 45 -3.54 -6.44 13.01
C ALA A 45 -3.62 -6.03 14.49
N ALA A 46 -2.48 -6.02 15.19
CA ALA A 46 -2.38 -5.71 16.61
C ALA A 46 -1.95 -4.27 16.89
N THR A 47 -0.93 -3.77 16.18
CA THR A 47 -0.27 -2.48 16.42
C THR A 47 -0.12 -1.68 15.12
N PHE A 48 0.11 -0.39 15.23
CA PHE A 48 0.38 0.49 14.10
C PHE A 48 1.50 1.48 14.49
N PRO A 49 2.35 1.95 13.56
CA PRO A 49 3.37 2.96 13.86
C PRO A 49 2.75 4.23 14.43
N ASP A 50 3.38 4.77 15.48
CA ASP A 50 2.94 6.02 16.09
C ASP A 50 3.31 7.23 15.24
N GLY A 51 2.49 8.28 15.31
CA GLY A 51 2.73 9.56 14.66
C GLY A 51 1.81 9.84 13.49
N GLU A 52 2.06 10.98 12.84
CA GLU A 52 1.38 11.40 11.62
C GLU A 52 2.40 11.47 10.48
N PHE A 53 1.95 11.14 9.28
CA PHE A 53 2.81 11.04 8.09
C PHE A 53 2.22 11.84 6.93
N ASP A 54 3.06 12.56 6.19
CA ASP A 54 2.65 13.27 4.97
C ASP A 54 2.23 12.31 3.85
N LEU A 55 2.70 11.05 3.90
CA LEU A 55 2.39 10.02 2.93
C LEU A 55 2.26 8.65 3.61
N VAL A 56 1.08 8.05 3.56
CA VAL A 56 0.86 6.66 3.99
C VAL A 56 0.44 5.84 2.77
N THR A 57 1.18 4.78 2.44
CA THR A 57 0.91 3.99 1.23
C THR A 57 0.54 2.54 1.56
N ALA A 58 -0.50 2.02 0.91
CA ALA A 58 -0.86 0.61 0.93
C ALA A 58 -0.89 0.07 -0.51
N LEU A 59 0.21 -0.59 -0.92
CA LEU A 59 0.36 -1.08 -2.29
C LEU A 59 0.27 -2.60 -2.31
N PHE A 60 -0.76 -3.14 -2.98
CA PHE A 60 -1.05 -4.56 -3.07
C PHE A 60 -1.14 -5.24 -1.69
N PHE A 61 -1.75 -4.51 -0.76
CA PHE A 61 -1.94 -4.91 0.63
C PHE A 61 -3.17 -5.83 0.76
N GLN A 62 -3.18 -6.90 -0.02
CA GLN A 62 -4.18 -7.97 -0.03
C GLN A 62 -3.50 -9.25 0.45
N SER A 63 -4.19 -10.03 1.25
CA SER A 63 -3.67 -11.27 1.82
C SER A 63 -4.62 -12.43 1.52
N THR A 64 -4.06 -13.61 1.33
CA THR A 64 -4.79 -14.86 1.26
C THR A 64 -5.09 -15.47 2.63
N VAL A 65 -4.47 -14.91 3.67
CA VAL A 65 -4.72 -15.25 5.07
C VAL A 65 -5.76 -14.29 5.62
N ASP A 66 -6.65 -14.77 6.49
CA ASP A 66 -7.62 -13.93 7.19
C ASP A 66 -6.90 -12.81 7.95
N PHE A 67 -7.27 -11.57 7.63
CA PHE A 67 -6.57 -10.38 8.08
C PHE A 67 -7.54 -9.19 8.14
N PRO A 68 -7.58 -8.42 9.23
CA PRO A 68 -8.51 -7.31 9.41
C PRO A 68 -8.14 -6.09 8.55
N ARG A 69 -8.03 -6.30 7.22
CA ARG A 69 -7.51 -5.34 6.26
C ARG A 69 -8.19 -3.98 6.35
N SER A 70 -9.53 -3.93 6.42
CA SER A 70 -10.28 -2.68 6.49
C SER A 70 -9.94 -1.88 7.76
N ALA A 71 -9.80 -2.55 8.91
CA ALA A 71 -9.42 -1.89 10.15
C ALA A 71 -7.97 -1.36 10.10
N VAL A 72 -7.07 -2.05 9.42
CA VAL A 72 -5.69 -1.58 9.21
C VAL A 72 -5.67 -0.36 8.28
N LEU A 73 -6.43 -0.39 7.19
CA LEU A 73 -6.53 0.76 6.28
C LEU A 73 -7.19 1.98 6.93
N GLN A 74 -8.14 1.79 7.84
CA GLN A 74 -8.70 2.88 8.66
C GLN A 74 -7.61 3.50 9.55
N ARG A 75 -6.81 2.69 10.26
CA ARG A 75 -5.65 3.20 11.03
C ARG A 75 -4.62 3.89 10.15
N ALA A 76 -4.39 3.37 8.95
CA ALA A 76 -3.52 4.04 7.97
C ALA A 76 -4.06 5.42 7.59
N ALA A 77 -5.38 5.56 7.41
CA ALA A 77 -6.00 6.87 7.17
C ALA A 77 -5.86 7.80 8.37
N ASP A 78 -6.06 7.30 9.59
CA ASP A 78 -5.92 8.10 10.82
C ASP A 78 -4.49 8.63 11.01
N ALA A 79 -3.49 7.91 10.53
CA ALA A 79 -2.07 8.28 10.61
C ALA A 79 -1.62 9.27 9.51
N VAL A 80 -2.50 9.67 8.58
CA VAL A 80 -2.16 10.68 7.57
C VAL A 80 -2.24 12.07 8.18
N ALA A 81 -1.20 12.88 8.07
CA ALA A 81 -1.19 14.27 8.52
C ALA A 81 -2.17 15.15 7.72
N SER A 82 -2.58 16.29 8.28
CA SER A 82 -3.34 17.30 7.52
C SER A 82 -2.54 17.75 6.30
N GLY A 83 -3.15 17.76 5.12
CA GLY A 83 -2.49 17.98 3.84
C GLY A 83 -1.81 16.73 3.26
N GLY A 84 -1.72 15.65 4.02
CA GLY A 84 -1.08 14.41 3.62
C GLY A 84 -1.89 13.58 2.63
N LEU A 85 -1.25 12.56 2.05
CA LEU A 85 -1.78 11.73 0.98
C LEU A 85 -1.83 10.25 1.39
N LEU A 86 -2.96 9.58 1.10
CA LEU A 86 -3.16 8.14 1.25
C LEU A 86 -3.37 7.49 -0.13
N PRO A 87 -2.33 6.99 -0.79
CA PRO A 87 -2.47 6.15 -1.97
C PRO A 87 -2.71 4.69 -1.56
N ILE A 88 -3.76 4.10 -2.11
CA ILE A 88 -4.04 2.66 -2.02
C ILE A 88 -4.08 2.12 -3.44
N VAL A 89 -3.26 1.10 -3.72
CA VAL A 89 -3.28 0.38 -4.98
C VAL A 89 -3.48 -1.10 -4.68
N GLU A 90 -4.43 -1.73 -5.37
CA GLU A 90 -4.77 -3.12 -5.14
C GLU A 90 -5.18 -3.82 -6.44
N HIS A 91 -5.04 -5.13 -6.48
CA HIS A 91 -5.50 -5.90 -7.63
C HIS A 91 -7.02 -5.79 -7.80
N ALA A 92 -7.46 -5.58 -9.03
CA ALA A 92 -8.86 -5.61 -9.46
C ALA A 92 -9.11 -6.70 -10.51
N SER A 93 -8.06 -7.40 -10.95
CA SER A 93 -8.14 -8.56 -11.83
C SER A 93 -7.00 -9.53 -11.58
N ALA A 94 -7.23 -10.82 -11.83
CA ALA A 94 -6.18 -11.82 -11.86
C ALA A 94 -5.41 -11.76 -13.18
N ALA A 95 -4.07 -11.83 -13.14
CA ALA A 95 -3.27 -12.03 -14.34
C ALA A 95 -3.40 -13.47 -14.84
N PRO A 96 -3.23 -13.75 -16.15
CA PRO A 96 -3.35 -15.11 -16.72
C PRO A 96 -2.43 -16.16 -16.07
N TRP A 97 -1.33 -15.71 -15.47
CA TRP A 97 -0.37 -16.56 -14.75
C TRP A 97 -0.61 -16.61 -13.23
N SER A 98 -1.68 -15.97 -12.75
CA SER A 98 -2.04 -16.07 -11.34
C SER A 98 -2.47 -17.49 -10.99
N TRP A 99 -2.05 -17.97 -9.83
CA TRP A 99 -2.47 -19.27 -9.30
C TRP A 99 -3.95 -19.31 -8.90
N SER A 100 -4.58 -18.16 -8.67
CA SER A 100 -6.00 -18.02 -8.33
C SER A 100 -6.71 -17.20 -9.42
N GLN A 101 -7.32 -17.88 -10.38
CA GLN A 101 -8.06 -17.24 -11.47
C GLN A 101 -9.47 -16.79 -11.03
N ASP A 102 -10.03 -17.46 -10.02
CA ASP A 102 -11.37 -17.20 -9.49
C ASP A 102 -11.35 -16.22 -8.31
N ALA A 103 -10.22 -15.53 -8.09
CA ALA A 103 -10.10 -14.54 -7.02
C ALA A 103 -11.09 -13.38 -7.26
N ILE A 104 -11.90 -13.09 -6.22
CA ILE A 104 -12.81 -11.95 -6.21
C ILE A 104 -12.07 -10.78 -5.55
N PHE A 105 -12.03 -9.65 -6.23
CA PHE A 105 -11.43 -8.43 -5.73
C PHE A 105 -12.54 -7.40 -5.45
N PRO A 106 -12.43 -6.59 -4.39
CA PRO A 106 -13.34 -5.48 -4.18
C PRO A 106 -13.19 -4.47 -5.32
N THR A 107 -14.21 -3.68 -5.57
CA THR A 107 -14.12 -2.49 -6.42
C THR A 107 -13.43 -1.35 -5.66
N ALA A 108 -12.91 -0.35 -6.39
CA ALA A 108 -12.31 0.84 -5.77
C ALA A 108 -13.30 1.58 -4.85
N GLU A 109 -14.59 1.62 -5.22
CA GLU A 109 -15.63 2.26 -4.38
C GLU A 109 -15.98 1.42 -3.14
N GLU A 110 -15.96 0.09 -3.22
CA GLU A 110 -16.13 -0.78 -2.04
C GLU A 110 -14.97 -0.61 -1.07
N THR A 111 -13.73 -0.57 -1.58
CA THR A 111 -12.56 -0.28 -0.73
C THR A 111 -12.68 1.10 -0.10
N LEU A 112 -13.01 2.14 -0.88
CA LEU A 112 -13.20 3.48 -0.35
C LEU A 112 -14.28 3.52 0.74
N SER A 113 -15.42 2.87 0.51
CA SER A 113 -16.51 2.80 1.48
C SER A 113 -16.10 2.12 2.79
N SER A 114 -15.23 1.10 2.70
CA SER A 114 -14.72 0.38 3.87
C SER A 114 -13.82 1.22 4.77
N LEU A 115 -13.23 2.29 4.25
CA LEU A 115 -12.40 3.24 5.02
C LEU A 115 -13.23 4.10 5.96
N ASN A 116 -14.53 4.22 5.72
CA ASN A 116 -15.47 5.02 6.55
C ASN A 116 -14.99 6.46 6.82
N LEU A 117 -14.42 7.11 5.80
CA LEU A 117 -13.82 8.43 5.90
C LEU A 117 -14.88 9.53 5.92
N ASP A 118 -14.71 10.53 6.80
CA ASP A 118 -15.54 11.72 6.80
C ASP A 118 -15.23 12.61 5.59
N ALA A 119 -16.22 12.81 4.72
CA ALA A 119 -16.10 13.62 3.51
C ALA A 119 -15.75 15.11 3.79
N HIS A 120 -15.97 15.62 5.01
CA HIS A 120 -15.52 16.95 5.40
C HIS A 120 -14.01 17.05 5.61
N HIS A 121 -13.37 15.94 5.98
CA HIS A 121 -11.94 15.89 6.27
C HIS A 121 -11.12 15.27 5.13
N TRP A 122 -11.76 14.69 4.12
CA TRP A 122 -11.06 14.00 3.03
C TRP A 122 -11.50 14.50 1.65
N THR A 123 -10.53 14.57 0.74
CA THR A 123 -10.75 14.87 -0.68
C THR A 123 -10.34 13.66 -1.52
N ARG A 124 -11.22 13.24 -2.41
CA ARG A 124 -10.91 12.23 -3.44
C ARG A 124 -10.11 12.91 -4.55
N VAL A 125 -8.82 12.62 -4.66
CA VAL A 125 -7.98 13.08 -5.76
C VAL A 125 -8.19 12.17 -6.98
N PHE A 126 -8.20 10.87 -6.75
CA PHE A 126 -8.52 9.87 -7.76
C PHE A 126 -9.13 8.62 -7.10
N VAL A 127 -10.16 8.07 -7.71
CA VAL A 127 -10.72 6.74 -7.39
C VAL A 127 -11.13 6.09 -8.69
N GLY A 128 -10.54 4.95 -9.02
CA GLY A 128 -10.83 4.27 -10.28
C GLY A 128 -10.05 2.98 -10.46
N THR A 129 -10.27 2.34 -11.61
CA THR A 129 -9.71 1.03 -11.92
C THR A 129 -8.99 1.06 -13.28
N PRO A 130 -7.81 1.73 -13.35
CA PRO A 130 -7.03 1.80 -14.58
C PRO A 130 -6.48 0.42 -14.99
N GLU A 131 -6.22 0.30 -16.28
CA GLU A 131 -5.51 -0.83 -16.86
C GLU A 131 -3.99 -0.55 -16.88
N ARG A 132 -3.21 -1.60 -16.70
CA ARG A 132 -1.77 -1.56 -16.93
C ARG A 132 -1.28 -2.82 -17.62
N LEU A 133 -0.16 -2.71 -18.34
CA LEU A 133 0.58 -3.86 -18.81
C LEU A 133 1.34 -4.49 -17.63
N ALA A 134 1.06 -5.76 -17.37
CA ALA A 134 1.77 -6.55 -16.37
C ALA A 134 2.75 -7.48 -17.07
N ASN A 135 3.93 -7.66 -16.45
CA ASN A 135 4.93 -8.63 -16.87
C ASN A 135 4.83 -9.86 -15.96
N GLY A 136 4.77 -11.03 -16.56
CA GLY A 136 4.70 -12.32 -15.91
C GLY A 136 5.97 -13.15 -16.09
N PRO A 137 5.96 -14.41 -15.62
CA PRO A 137 7.06 -15.34 -15.84
C PRO A 137 7.24 -15.62 -17.33
N ASN A 138 8.45 -16.00 -17.72
CA ASN A 138 8.80 -16.36 -19.11
C ASN A 138 8.46 -15.26 -20.14
N SER A 139 8.67 -13.98 -19.77
CA SER A 139 8.38 -12.81 -20.61
C SER A 139 6.92 -12.70 -21.07
N GLN A 140 5.99 -13.34 -20.38
CA GLN A 140 4.56 -13.16 -20.64
C GLN A 140 4.15 -11.74 -20.28
N THR A 141 3.21 -11.20 -21.04
CA THR A 141 2.59 -9.90 -20.74
C THR A 141 1.07 -10.01 -20.85
N ALA A 142 0.37 -9.27 -20.01
CA ALA A 142 -1.08 -9.15 -20.09
C ALA A 142 -1.55 -7.77 -19.59
N ILE A 143 -2.69 -7.32 -20.11
CA ILE A 143 -3.39 -6.19 -19.51
C ILE A 143 -4.11 -6.69 -18.28
N VAL A 144 -3.86 -6.04 -17.16
CA VAL A 144 -4.53 -6.26 -15.87
C VAL A 144 -5.14 -4.97 -15.38
N LYS A 145 -6.08 -5.08 -14.44
CA LYS A 145 -6.71 -3.95 -13.78
C LYS A 145 -6.26 -3.88 -12.34
N ASP A 146 -5.95 -2.67 -11.88
CA ASP A 146 -5.72 -2.40 -10.47
C ASP A 146 -6.68 -1.29 -10.01
N ASN A 147 -7.23 -1.42 -8.81
CA ASN A 147 -7.89 -0.31 -8.16
C ASN A 147 -6.87 0.68 -7.64
N VAL A 148 -7.10 1.94 -7.88
CA VAL A 148 -6.26 3.04 -7.39
C VAL A 148 -7.14 4.04 -6.65
N LEU A 149 -6.79 4.29 -5.40
CA LEU A 149 -7.39 5.36 -4.59
C LEU A 149 -6.26 6.32 -4.21
N ALA A 150 -6.44 7.60 -4.47
CA ALA A 150 -5.57 8.67 -3.98
C ALA A 150 -6.45 9.67 -3.22
N LEU A 151 -6.23 9.75 -1.91
CA LEU A 151 -7.07 10.50 -0.98
C LEU A 151 -6.19 11.49 -0.21
N THR A 152 -6.58 12.76 -0.13
CA THR A 152 -5.86 13.79 0.64
C THR A 152 -6.66 14.17 1.88
N ARG A 153 -6.00 14.20 3.04
CA ARG A 153 -6.55 14.72 4.30
C ARG A 153 -6.51 16.25 4.27
N ARG A 154 -7.60 16.89 4.63
CA ARG A 154 -7.71 18.37 4.71
C ARG A 154 -7.13 18.90 6.00
#